data_3eb680454ff00c189290a6b3f0fa064e
#
_entry.id   3eb680454ff00c189290a6b3f0fa064e
#
_cell.length_a   1.000
_cell.length_b   1.000
_cell.length_c   1.000
_cell.angle_alpha   90.00
_cell.angle_beta   90.00
_cell.angle_gamma   90.00
#
_symmetry.space_group_name_H-M   'P 1'
#
loop_
_entity.id
_entity.type
_entity.pdbx_description
1 polymer ?
#
loop_
_entity_poly.entity_id
_entity_poly.type
_entity_poly.pdbx_seq_one_letter_code
_entity_poly.pdbx_strand_id
1 'polypeptide(L)'
;MGLDLHSDDIIFLDTAPFIYFFERHPDYFPALEMLFDRLYETDAQAITSIITYIELTTHPARQGKKQLVRKYRDYLSNSENISIFSLDMDIADHAVELRAHHHLKTPDAIQLGTAVACGADYIITNDQDWQRFKEIRIVMIGDL
;
A
#
# COMPACT_ATOMS: atom_id res chain seq x y z
N MET A 1 12.64 4.51 -15.69
CA MET A 1 11.51 4.91 -14.87
C MET A 1 10.31 4.04 -15.14
N GLY A 2 9.75 3.54 -14.14
CA GLY A 2 8.92 2.42 -14.26
C GLY A 2 7.44 2.61 -14.49
N LEU A 3 6.75 3.43 -13.74
CA LEU A 3 5.29 3.39 -13.73
C LEU A 3 4.68 4.62 -14.40
N ASP A 4 3.90 4.36 -15.46
CA ASP A 4 3.13 5.40 -16.14
C ASP A 4 1.66 5.29 -15.71
N LEU A 5 1.22 6.25 -14.89
CA LEU A 5 -0.12 6.26 -14.33
C LEU A 5 -1.12 6.93 -15.25
N HIS A 6 -2.25 6.26 -15.43
CA HIS A 6 -3.40 6.80 -16.16
C HIS A 6 -4.54 7.12 -15.21
N SER A 7 -5.48 7.96 -15.66
CA SER A 7 -6.53 8.53 -14.83
C SER A 7 -7.39 7.52 -14.07
N ASP A 8 -7.64 6.35 -14.62
CA ASP A 8 -8.52 5.35 -14.00
C ASP A 8 -7.75 4.25 -13.27
N ASP A 9 -6.42 4.38 -13.19
CA ASP A 9 -5.60 3.36 -12.54
C ASP A 9 -5.87 3.31 -11.03
N ILE A 10 -5.87 2.10 -10.51
CA ILE A 10 -5.94 1.82 -9.07
C ILE A 10 -4.62 1.17 -8.66
N ILE A 11 -3.95 1.77 -7.68
CA ILE A 11 -2.66 1.31 -7.19
C ILE A 11 -2.82 0.89 -5.74
N PHE A 12 -2.45 -0.34 -5.43
CA PHE A 12 -2.33 -0.75 -4.03
C PHE A 12 -0.93 -0.38 -3.53
N LEU A 13 -0.88 0.34 -2.41
CA LEU A 13 0.36 0.68 -1.71
C LEU A 13 0.51 -0.19 -0.46
N ASP A 14 1.60 -0.95 -0.42
CA ASP A 14 2.04 -1.66 0.77
C ASP A 14 2.52 -0.67 1.86
N THR A 15 2.87 -1.16 3.02
CA THR A 15 3.33 -0.34 4.14
C THR A 15 4.64 0.39 3.83
N ALA A 16 5.60 -0.28 3.21
CA ALA A 16 6.93 0.29 2.95
C ALA A 16 6.92 1.61 2.17
N PRO A 17 6.13 1.77 1.11
CA PRO A 17 6.03 3.06 0.42
C PRO A 17 5.69 4.23 1.34
N PHE A 18 4.75 4.03 2.26
CA PHE A 18 4.38 5.08 3.22
C PHE A 18 5.51 5.38 4.21
N ILE A 19 6.15 4.34 4.75
CA ILE A 19 7.27 4.51 5.68
C ILE A 19 8.39 5.31 5.02
N TYR A 20 8.81 4.90 3.83
CA TYR A 20 9.91 5.54 3.14
C TYR A 20 9.59 6.97 2.68
N PHE A 21 8.34 7.23 2.35
CA PHE A 21 7.90 8.58 2.03
C PHE A 21 7.91 9.49 3.26
N PHE A 22 7.31 9.05 4.36
CA PHE A 22 7.24 9.85 5.59
C PHE A 22 8.60 10.08 6.24
N GLU A 23 9.47 9.07 6.22
CA GLU A 23 10.81 9.15 6.78
C GLU A 23 11.83 9.76 5.83
N ARG A 24 11.44 10.11 4.63
CA ARG A 24 12.30 10.67 3.57
C ARG A 24 13.51 9.78 3.30
N HIS A 25 13.26 8.50 3.06
CA HIS A 25 14.31 7.53 2.79
C HIS A 25 15.24 8.02 1.67
N PRO A 26 16.57 8.07 1.88
CA PRO A 26 17.48 8.72 0.92
C PRO A 26 17.44 8.12 -0.48
N ASP A 27 17.20 6.81 -0.59
CA ASP A 27 17.20 6.13 -1.88
C ASP A 27 15.82 6.13 -2.56
N TYR A 28 14.75 6.10 -1.78
CA TYR A 28 13.40 5.87 -2.33
C TYR A 28 12.49 7.09 -2.29
N PHE A 29 12.78 8.07 -1.46
CA PHE A 29 11.92 9.25 -1.32
C PHE A 29 11.71 9.98 -2.65
N PRO A 30 12.73 10.24 -3.48
CA PRO A 30 12.51 10.98 -4.73
C PRO A 30 11.50 10.29 -5.66
N ALA A 31 11.60 8.97 -5.81
CA ALA A 31 10.67 8.22 -6.65
C ALA A 31 9.27 8.19 -6.07
N LEU A 32 9.15 8.05 -4.75
CA LEU A 32 7.85 8.06 -4.06
C LEU A 32 7.19 9.45 -4.10
N GLU A 33 7.97 10.51 -3.94
CA GLU A 33 7.47 11.87 -4.09
C GLU A 33 6.86 12.07 -5.48
N MET A 34 7.57 11.64 -6.53
CA MET A 34 7.04 11.69 -7.89
C MET A 34 5.75 10.87 -8.05
N LEU A 35 5.69 9.69 -7.43
CA LEU A 35 4.49 8.85 -7.47
C LEU A 35 3.29 9.56 -6.84
N PHE A 36 3.46 10.12 -5.64
CA PHE A 36 2.39 10.84 -4.95
C PHE A 36 1.98 12.11 -5.70
N ASP A 37 2.93 12.84 -6.30
CA ASP A 37 2.63 13.99 -7.15
C ASP A 37 1.78 13.58 -8.36
N ARG A 38 2.14 12.46 -9.01
CA ARG A 38 1.38 11.93 -10.16
C ARG A 38 -0.03 11.48 -9.75
N LEU A 39 -0.19 10.90 -8.58
CA LEU A 39 -1.52 10.59 -8.05
C LEU A 39 -2.36 11.85 -7.88
N TYR A 40 -1.75 12.94 -7.47
CA TYR A 40 -2.44 14.21 -7.28
C TYR A 40 -2.80 14.87 -8.61
N GLU A 41 -1.93 14.76 -9.62
CA GLU A 41 -2.12 15.36 -10.95
C GLU A 41 -3.10 14.57 -11.83
N THR A 42 -3.28 13.28 -11.56
CA THR A 42 -4.18 12.40 -12.32
C THR A 42 -5.41 12.05 -11.48
N ASP A 43 -6.39 11.40 -12.07
CA ASP A 43 -7.51 10.82 -11.33
C ASP A 43 -7.25 9.39 -10.86
N ALA A 44 -5.99 8.94 -10.92
CA ALA A 44 -5.60 7.66 -10.38
C ALA A 44 -5.80 7.60 -8.86
N GLN A 45 -6.16 6.43 -8.36
CA GLN A 45 -6.42 6.21 -6.95
C GLN A 45 -5.40 5.28 -6.33
N ALA A 46 -4.88 5.65 -5.17
CA ALA A 46 -4.12 4.75 -4.33
C ALA A 46 -5.03 4.13 -3.28
N ILE A 47 -4.89 2.84 -3.08
CA ILE A 47 -5.60 2.11 -2.02
C ILE A 47 -4.60 1.42 -1.12
N THR A 48 -4.96 1.21 0.11
CA THR A 48 -4.20 0.42 1.06
C THR A 48 -5.15 -0.27 2.04
N SER A 49 -4.64 -1.16 2.87
CA SER A 49 -5.47 -1.88 3.84
C SER A 49 -5.27 -1.35 5.26
N ILE A 50 -6.18 -1.76 6.14
CA ILE A 50 -6.08 -1.48 7.57
C ILE A 50 -4.78 -2.05 8.18
N ILE A 51 -4.19 -3.07 7.58
CA ILE A 51 -2.90 -3.63 8.01
C ILE A 51 -1.79 -2.57 7.89
N THR A 52 -1.78 -1.82 6.79
CA THR A 52 -0.82 -0.72 6.62
C THR A 52 -0.93 0.30 7.75
N TYR A 53 -2.14 0.67 8.15
CA TYR A 53 -2.33 1.57 9.28
C TYR A 53 -1.71 1.00 10.56
N ILE A 54 -1.98 -0.27 10.86
CA ILE A 54 -1.43 -0.94 12.06
C ILE A 54 0.10 -0.97 12.01
N GLU A 55 0.67 -1.41 10.90
CA GLU A 55 2.13 -1.52 10.75
C GLU A 55 2.82 -0.17 10.79
N LEU A 56 2.23 0.84 10.16
CA LEU A 56 2.78 2.19 10.12
C LEU A 56 2.76 2.87 11.50
N THR A 57 1.72 2.65 12.29
CA THR A 57 1.49 3.38 13.54
C THR A 57 1.99 2.66 14.79
N THR A 58 2.27 1.37 14.72
CA THR A 58 2.69 0.59 15.90
C THR A 58 3.98 1.14 16.52
N HIS A 59 5.00 1.43 15.72
CA HIS A 59 6.27 1.92 16.24
C HIS A 59 6.15 3.31 16.89
N PRO A 60 5.54 4.32 16.24
CA PRO A 60 5.28 5.60 16.90
C PRO A 60 4.43 5.47 18.17
N ALA A 61 3.46 4.57 18.18
CA ALA A 61 2.63 4.33 19.37
C ALA A 61 3.45 3.79 20.54
N ARG A 62 4.36 2.86 20.28
CA ARG A 62 5.29 2.34 21.31
C ARG A 62 6.18 3.44 21.88
N GLN A 63 6.54 4.42 21.09
CA GLN A 63 7.35 5.56 21.51
C GLN A 63 6.54 6.67 22.21
N GLY A 64 5.22 6.49 22.38
CA GLY A 64 4.34 7.49 22.96
C GLY A 64 4.10 8.72 22.08
N LYS A 65 4.40 8.62 20.78
CA LYS A 65 4.26 9.73 19.82
C LYS A 65 2.82 9.83 19.30
N LYS A 66 1.91 10.23 20.17
CA LYS A 66 0.48 10.28 19.88
C LYS A 66 0.13 11.21 18.71
N GLN A 67 0.83 12.35 18.60
CA GLN A 67 0.59 13.30 17.50
C GLN A 67 1.00 12.73 16.15
N LEU A 68 2.10 11.96 16.11
CA LEU A 68 2.55 11.31 14.89
C LEU A 68 1.56 10.23 14.45
N VAL A 69 1.04 9.45 15.40
CA VAL A 69 -0.01 8.45 15.11
C VAL A 69 -1.23 9.12 14.49
N ARG A 70 -1.69 10.24 15.07
CA ARG A 70 -2.83 11.01 14.53
C ARG A 70 -2.54 11.55 13.14
N LYS A 71 -1.34 12.05 12.90
CA LYS A 71 -0.93 12.57 11.59
C LYS A 71 -1.01 11.47 10.53
N TYR A 72 -0.51 10.28 10.82
CA TYR A 72 -0.58 9.15 9.88
C TYR A 72 -2.02 8.70 9.65
N ARG A 73 -2.81 8.63 10.72
CA ARG A 73 -4.24 8.31 10.61
C ARG A 73 -4.98 9.30 9.72
N ASP A 74 -4.77 10.58 9.93
CA ASP A 74 -5.41 11.63 9.12
C ASP A 74 -4.98 11.55 7.66
N TYR A 75 -3.70 11.31 7.41
CA TYR A 75 -3.18 11.18 6.07
C TYR A 75 -3.85 10.02 5.31
N LEU A 76 -3.91 8.85 5.93
CA LEU A 76 -4.52 7.67 5.32
C LEU A 76 -6.04 7.79 5.16
N SER A 77 -6.70 8.48 6.07
CA SER A 77 -8.18 8.56 6.10
C SER A 77 -8.74 9.70 5.28
N ASN A 78 -8.00 10.81 5.12
CA ASN A 78 -8.53 12.07 4.61
C ASN A 78 -7.83 12.60 3.35
N SER A 79 -6.82 11.90 2.82
CA SER A 79 -6.19 12.30 1.56
C SER A 79 -7.12 12.02 0.39
N GLU A 80 -7.19 12.94 -0.58
CA GLU A 80 -8.16 12.84 -1.68
C GLU A 80 -8.00 11.59 -2.53
N ASN A 81 -6.78 11.23 -2.88
CA ASN A 81 -6.51 10.13 -3.81
C ASN A 81 -6.00 8.87 -3.11
N ILE A 82 -6.19 8.77 -1.80
CA ILE A 82 -5.81 7.60 -1.01
C ILE A 82 -7.02 7.11 -0.24
N SER A 83 -7.34 5.83 -0.39
CA SER A 83 -8.41 5.17 0.34
C SER A 83 -7.87 4.01 1.15
N ILE A 84 -8.24 3.96 2.43
CA ILE A 84 -7.90 2.85 3.30
C ILE A 84 -9.11 1.93 3.45
N PHE A 85 -8.90 0.62 3.30
CA PHE A 85 -9.97 -0.37 3.36
C PHE A 85 -9.90 -1.18 4.64
N SER A 86 -11.03 -1.26 5.32
CA SER A 86 -11.21 -2.15 6.45
C SER A 86 -11.25 -3.60 5.97
N LEU A 87 -10.92 -4.52 6.86
CA LEU A 87 -11.05 -5.96 6.58
C LEU A 87 -12.53 -6.35 6.68
N ASP A 88 -13.11 -6.76 5.57
CA ASP A 88 -14.45 -7.32 5.50
C ASP A 88 -14.42 -8.78 5.04
N MET A 89 -15.59 -9.41 4.92
CA MET A 89 -15.66 -10.81 4.53
C MET A 89 -15.19 -11.05 3.10
N ASP A 90 -15.43 -10.13 2.18
CA ASP A 90 -14.98 -10.26 0.81
C ASP A 90 -13.44 -10.28 0.72
N ILE A 91 -12.80 -9.35 1.40
CA ILE A 91 -11.32 -9.33 1.51
C ILE A 91 -10.81 -10.58 2.23
N ALA A 92 -11.50 -11.00 3.29
CA ALA A 92 -11.12 -12.20 4.04
C ALA A 92 -11.17 -13.46 3.17
N ASP A 93 -12.18 -13.59 2.31
CA ASP A 93 -12.29 -14.72 1.38
C ASP A 93 -11.13 -14.75 0.40
N HIS A 94 -10.74 -13.61 -0.16
CA HIS A 94 -9.53 -13.52 -0.99
C HIS A 94 -8.27 -13.88 -0.20
N ALA A 95 -8.16 -13.43 1.04
CA ALA A 95 -7.01 -13.77 1.89
C ALA A 95 -6.92 -15.27 2.17
N VAL A 96 -8.06 -15.95 2.38
CA VAL A 96 -8.12 -17.40 2.55
C VAL A 96 -7.55 -18.11 1.33
N GLU A 97 -8.00 -17.75 0.12
CA GLU A 97 -7.52 -18.32 -1.12
C GLU A 97 -6.01 -18.12 -1.31
N LEU A 98 -5.52 -16.92 -1.02
CA LEU A 98 -4.10 -16.58 -1.13
C LEU A 98 -3.25 -17.39 -0.14
N ARG A 99 -3.71 -17.55 1.09
CA ARG A 99 -3.02 -18.38 2.07
C ARG A 99 -3.00 -19.85 1.69
N ALA A 100 -4.11 -20.35 1.16
CA ALA A 100 -4.23 -21.75 0.74
C ALA A 100 -3.28 -22.10 -0.41
N HIS A 101 -3.08 -21.18 -1.35
CA HIS A 101 -2.33 -21.44 -2.59
C HIS A 101 -0.92 -20.86 -2.61
N HIS A 102 -0.61 -19.83 -1.81
CA HIS A 102 0.67 -19.13 -1.85
C HIS A 102 1.46 -19.19 -0.54
N HIS A 103 0.97 -19.86 0.48
CA HIS A 103 1.63 -20.01 1.79
C HIS A 103 1.98 -18.66 2.45
N LEU A 104 1.12 -17.66 2.27
CA LEU A 104 1.31 -16.34 2.83
C LEU A 104 0.95 -16.29 4.32
N LYS A 105 1.64 -15.42 5.06
CA LYS A 105 1.22 -15.04 6.41
C LYS A 105 -0.08 -14.22 6.32
N THR A 106 -0.88 -14.23 7.39
CA THR A 106 -2.17 -13.56 7.41
C THR A 106 -2.09 -12.07 7.05
N PRO A 107 -1.15 -11.26 7.59
CA PRO A 107 -1.07 -9.85 7.19
C PRO A 107 -0.81 -9.64 5.70
N ASP A 108 0.11 -10.41 5.11
CA ASP A 108 0.41 -10.33 3.68
C ASP A 108 -0.79 -10.74 2.83
N ALA A 109 -1.48 -11.80 3.25
CA ALA A 109 -2.68 -12.27 2.57
C ALA A 109 -3.81 -11.22 2.59
N ILE A 110 -3.96 -10.49 3.70
CA ILE A 110 -4.93 -9.40 3.80
C ILE A 110 -4.53 -8.25 2.88
N GLN A 111 -3.26 -7.89 2.83
CA GLN A 111 -2.76 -6.85 1.93
C GLN A 111 -3.05 -7.19 0.46
N LEU A 112 -2.60 -8.36 0.02
CA LEU A 112 -2.83 -8.82 -1.35
C LEU A 112 -4.30 -9.08 -1.64
N GLY A 113 -5.04 -9.60 -0.68
CA GLY A 113 -6.48 -9.80 -0.78
C GLY A 113 -7.25 -8.50 -0.96
N THR A 114 -6.82 -7.44 -0.31
CA THR A 114 -7.39 -6.10 -0.49
C THR A 114 -7.14 -5.61 -1.92
N ALA A 115 -5.92 -5.77 -2.42
CA ALA A 115 -5.58 -5.38 -3.79
C ALA A 115 -6.44 -6.12 -4.83
N VAL A 116 -6.63 -7.42 -4.65
CA VAL A 116 -7.48 -8.24 -5.54
C VAL A 116 -8.95 -7.81 -5.45
N ALA A 117 -9.49 -7.72 -4.23
CA ALA A 117 -10.90 -7.38 -4.02
C ALA A 117 -11.26 -5.99 -4.57
N CYS A 118 -10.34 -5.05 -4.50
CA CYS A 118 -10.56 -3.67 -4.96
C CYS A 118 -10.18 -3.45 -6.44
N GLY A 119 -9.74 -4.48 -7.14
CA GLY A 119 -9.44 -4.38 -8.57
C GLY A 119 -8.20 -3.54 -8.88
N ALA A 120 -7.16 -3.63 -8.04
CA ALA A 120 -5.93 -2.89 -8.28
C ALA A 120 -5.24 -3.31 -9.58
N ASP A 121 -4.75 -2.34 -10.33
CA ASP A 121 -3.96 -2.57 -11.54
C ASP A 121 -2.50 -2.84 -11.22
N TYR A 122 -1.99 -2.23 -10.14
CA TYR A 122 -0.60 -2.33 -9.71
C TYR A 122 -0.54 -2.47 -8.20
N ILE A 123 0.51 -3.16 -7.74
CA ILE A 123 0.89 -3.20 -6.32
C ILE A 123 2.30 -2.64 -6.20
N ILE A 124 2.47 -1.62 -5.37
CA ILE A 124 3.77 -1.03 -5.07
C ILE A 124 4.25 -1.56 -3.72
N THR A 125 5.37 -2.24 -3.72
CA THR A 125 5.91 -2.90 -2.52
C THR A 125 7.44 -2.88 -2.53
N ASN A 126 8.05 -3.20 -1.40
CA ASN A 126 9.48 -3.50 -1.32
C ASN A 126 9.74 -4.96 -0.90
N ASP A 127 8.69 -5.77 -0.82
CA ASP A 127 8.79 -7.19 -0.46
C ASP A 127 9.03 -8.01 -1.72
N GLN A 128 10.24 -8.56 -1.86
CA GLN A 128 10.63 -9.35 -3.02
C GLN A 128 9.81 -10.65 -3.14
N ASP A 129 9.32 -11.20 -2.05
CA ASP A 129 8.49 -12.41 -2.07
C ASP A 129 7.17 -12.20 -2.80
N TRP A 130 6.66 -10.99 -2.85
CA TRP A 130 5.44 -10.67 -3.57
C TRP A 130 5.59 -10.73 -5.09
N GLN A 131 6.81 -10.69 -5.61
CA GLN A 131 7.05 -10.80 -7.06
C GLN A 131 6.58 -12.14 -7.65
N ARG A 132 6.47 -13.18 -6.85
CA ARG A 132 5.91 -14.48 -7.28
C ARG A 132 4.41 -14.44 -7.52
N PHE A 133 3.71 -13.44 -6.99
CA PHE A 133 2.28 -13.25 -7.18
C PHE A 133 2.04 -12.63 -8.56
N LYS A 134 1.26 -13.32 -9.42
CA LYS A 134 1.13 -12.94 -10.84
C LYS A 134 -0.24 -12.41 -11.22
N GLU A 135 -1.19 -12.37 -10.30
CA GLU A 135 -2.56 -11.95 -10.59
C GLU A 135 -2.67 -10.44 -10.80
N ILE A 136 -1.76 -9.65 -10.20
CA ILE A 136 -1.66 -8.20 -10.35
C ILE A 136 -0.21 -7.86 -10.62
N ARG A 137 0.04 -6.83 -11.42
CA ARG A 137 1.40 -6.37 -11.69
C ARG A 137 2.05 -5.82 -10.42
N ILE A 138 3.14 -6.44 -9.99
CA ILE A 138 3.94 -6.00 -8.85
C ILE A 138 5.03 -5.06 -9.35
N VAL A 139 5.11 -3.88 -8.75
CA VAL A 139 6.15 -2.89 -9.02
C VAL A 139 6.94 -2.68 -7.73
N MET A 140 8.23 -3.01 -7.78
CA MET A 140 9.12 -2.76 -6.65
C MET A 140 9.41 -1.26 -6.56
N ILE A 141 9.58 -0.74 -5.34
CA ILE A 141 9.85 0.69 -5.14
C ILE A 141 11.08 1.13 -5.94
N GLY A 142 12.10 0.29 -6.01
CA GLY A 142 13.32 0.58 -6.77
C GLY A 142 13.12 0.67 -8.28
N ASP A 143 11.98 0.24 -8.79
CA ASP A 143 11.65 0.24 -10.22
C ASP A 143 10.64 1.35 -10.61
N LEU A 144 10.32 2.23 -9.68
CA LEU A 144 9.43 3.36 -9.94
C LEU A 144 10.03 4.39 -10.88
#